data_e5645edd902acf574feb140b70a1f3dd
#
_entry.id   e5645edd902acf574feb140b70a1f3dd
#
_cell.length_a   1.000
_cell.length_b   1.000
_cell.length_c   1.000
_cell.angle_alpha   90.00
_cell.angle_beta   90.00
_cell.angle_gamma   90.00
#
_symmetry.space_group_name_H-M   'P 1'
#
loop_
_entity.id
_entity.type
_entity.pdbx_description
1 polymer ?
#
loop_
_entity_poly.entity_id
_entity_poly.type
_entity_poly.pdbx_seq_one_letter_code
_entity_poly.pdbx_strand_id
1 'polypeptide(L)'
;MLKFTSFLLLASSALALDLSEDIKSGDFWKKNAQESLQNSHYELPDDSHLRTSGISFGEMRTGEVIINLNNELPTTLQAMIYNKGDDGTIDADSFNSMINDARTALDELTGVRGKLRKAASGDSAVKLKAWEWKWENGIIRLETSSTGKKKDFEAEFIRLTAGPDTKALGSGGARDTASKSDLRSSITTDEDGTVWLKNVPMVDQGQKGYCMPATLARVFAFYGMDKVDQHALAAVCDSSAGGGTSRHEMEEAMRDVCKKFHTKFIIIDDYVTNLKSALDSYNKFAKRADKEPLGLYDDVFGQADPDVLRKARAGKNAQVSKWMKDIKKHIDSGTPVIWTVMLGIYQEKVGLPQSRGGHARLIIGYNLKKKILIYTDSWGAEHARKTIKAEDAIGMTTGRYVIKLR
;
A
#
# COMPACT_ATOMS: atom_id res chain seq x y z
N MET A 1 17.28 -0.88 -45.78
CA MET A 1 17.20 -2.21 -45.17
C MET A 1 17.95 -2.16 -43.83
N LEU A 2 17.29 -1.79 -42.75
CA LEU A 2 17.83 -1.89 -41.39
C LEU A 2 17.38 -3.24 -40.79
N LYS A 3 18.34 -4.08 -40.47
CA LYS A 3 18.14 -5.33 -39.76
C LYS A 3 17.90 -5.01 -38.30
N PHE A 4 16.67 -5.20 -37.83
CA PHE A 4 16.34 -5.27 -36.41
C PHE A 4 16.88 -6.60 -35.87
N THR A 5 17.93 -6.53 -35.09
CA THR A 5 18.40 -7.66 -34.28
C THR A 5 17.59 -7.73 -33.04
N SER A 6 16.64 -8.67 -32.99
CA SER A 6 15.88 -9.01 -31.78
C SER A 6 16.87 -9.55 -30.74
N PHE A 7 17.14 -8.78 -29.69
CA PHE A 7 17.74 -9.32 -28.47
C PHE A 7 16.69 -10.15 -27.75
N LEU A 8 16.75 -11.47 -27.91
CA LEU A 8 16.11 -12.41 -27.01
C LEU A 8 16.84 -12.26 -25.66
N LEU A 9 16.20 -11.60 -24.70
CA LEU A 9 16.55 -11.75 -23.29
C LEU A 9 16.20 -13.20 -22.93
N LEU A 10 17.20 -14.07 -22.88
CA LEU A 10 17.15 -15.33 -22.15
C LEU A 10 17.00 -14.97 -20.67
N ALA A 11 15.76 -14.90 -20.19
CA ALA A 11 15.49 -14.97 -18.78
C ALA A 11 16.05 -16.32 -18.32
N SER A 12 17.21 -16.31 -17.68
CA SER A 12 17.67 -17.45 -16.90
C SER A 12 16.56 -17.72 -15.87
N SER A 13 15.87 -18.83 -16.01
CA SER A 13 14.97 -19.34 -14.97
C SER A 13 15.85 -19.72 -13.78
N ALA A 14 16.18 -18.74 -12.93
CA ALA A 14 16.73 -19.02 -11.64
C ALA A 14 15.72 -19.97 -10.96
N LEU A 15 16.19 -21.16 -10.55
CA LEU A 15 15.37 -22.09 -9.80
C LEU A 15 14.87 -21.35 -8.57
N ALA A 16 13.57 -21.41 -8.31
CA ALA A 16 13.00 -20.83 -7.10
C ALA A 16 13.68 -21.45 -5.88
N LEU A 17 13.99 -20.64 -4.87
CA LEU A 17 14.54 -21.13 -3.59
C LEU A 17 13.43 -21.89 -2.86
N ASP A 18 13.62 -23.17 -2.65
CA ASP A 18 12.67 -24.00 -1.90
C ASP A 18 12.92 -23.89 -0.40
N LEU A 19 11.93 -23.38 0.33
CA LEU A 19 11.95 -23.26 1.79
C LEU A 19 11.21 -24.40 2.52
N SER A 20 10.78 -25.46 1.81
CA SER A 20 9.97 -26.53 2.37
C SER A 20 10.57 -27.15 3.60
N GLU A 21 11.82 -27.61 3.52
CA GLU A 21 12.48 -28.32 4.64
C GLU A 21 12.77 -27.39 5.81
N ASP A 22 13.20 -26.15 5.57
CA ASP A 22 13.48 -25.18 6.62
C ASP A 22 12.20 -24.75 7.37
N ILE A 23 11.07 -24.63 6.67
CA ILE A 23 9.76 -24.34 7.28
C ILE A 23 9.24 -25.57 8.04
N LYS A 24 9.35 -26.78 7.45
CA LYS A 24 8.89 -28.02 8.06
C LYS A 24 9.63 -28.37 9.35
N SER A 25 10.96 -28.21 9.34
CA SER A 25 11.80 -28.41 10.53
C SER A 25 11.66 -27.29 11.57
N GLY A 26 11.20 -26.12 11.15
CA GLY A 26 11.16 -24.91 11.99
C GLY A 26 12.50 -24.20 12.09
N ASP A 27 13.50 -24.59 11.31
CA ASP A 27 14.82 -23.96 11.32
C ASP A 27 14.80 -22.57 10.69
N PHE A 28 13.88 -22.33 9.76
CA PHE A 28 13.66 -21.01 9.17
C PHE A 28 13.45 -19.93 10.23
N TRP A 29 12.75 -20.24 11.31
CA TRP A 29 12.44 -19.28 12.39
C TRP A 29 13.60 -19.00 13.35
N LYS A 30 14.69 -19.77 13.25
CA LYS A 30 15.85 -19.72 14.15
C LYS A 30 17.10 -19.15 13.49
N LYS A 31 17.11 -19.03 12.17
CA LYS A 31 18.24 -18.53 11.37
C LYS A 31 17.99 -17.06 10.99
N ASN A 32 19.08 -16.31 10.78
CA ASN A 32 18.99 -15.01 10.15
C ASN A 32 18.31 -15.11 8.78
N ALA A 33 17.30 -14.29 8.53
CA ALA A 33 16.52 -14.36 7.29
C ALA A 33 17.38 -14.13 6.04
N GLN A 34 18.37 -13.25 6.13
CA GLN A 34 19.26 -12.93 5.00
C GLN A 34 20.17 -14.13 4.68
N GLU A 35 20.63 -14.88 5.69
CA GLU A 35 21.39 -16.10 5.48
C GLU A 35 20.56 -17.18 4.79
N SER A 36 19.28 -17.32 5.18
CA SER A 36 18.34 -18.25 4.53
C SER A 36 18.06 -17.89 3.06
N LEU A 37 18.22 -16.63 2.69
CA LEU A 37 17.93 -16.09 1.36
C LEU A 37 19.19 -15.72 0.57
N GLN A 38 20.39 -16.06 1.02
CA GLN A 38 21.68 -15.60 0.46
C GLN A 38 21.85 -15.81 -1.07
N ASN A 39 21.12 -16.73 -1.66
CA ASN A 39 21.15 -17.02 -3.10
C ASN A 39 19.93 -16.48 -3.84
N SER A 40 19.08 -15.67 -3.17
CA SER A 40 17.87 -15.08 -3.74
C SER A 40 18.00 -13.57 -3.79
N HIS A 41 17.30 -12.97 -4.74
CA HIS A 41 17.14 -11.50 -4.73
C HIS A 41 16.15 -11.12 -3.64
N TYR A 42 16.54 -10.23 -2.74
CA TYR A 42 15.65 -9.66 -1.72
C TYR A 42 15.89 -8.18 -1.51
N GLU A 43 14.89 -7.49 -1.02
CA GLU A 43 14.92 -6.09 -0.63
C GLU A 43 14.63 -5.98 0.87
N LEU A 44 15.24 -5.01 1.53
CA LEU A 44 14.97 -4.65 2.93
C LEU A 44 14.21 -3.30 2.93
N PRO A 45 12.87 -3.34 2.86
CA PRO A 45 12.07 -2.12 2.90
C PRO A 45 12.25 -1.33 4.20
N ASP A 46 12.55 -2.02 5.30
CA ASP A 46 12.94 -1.46 6.60
C ASP A 46 13.60 -2.56 7.47
N ASP A 47 14.02 -2.20 8.70
CA ASP A 47 14.69 -3.14 9.63
C ASP A 47 13.77 -4.28 10.14
N SER A 48 12.47 -4.19 9.90
CA SER A 48 11.47 -5.16 10.38
C SER A 48 10.84 -6.01 9.28
N HIS A 49 11.17 -5.74 8.02
CA HIS A 49 10.59 -6.44 6.87
C HIS A 49 11.64 -6.75 5.81
N LEU A 50 11.57 -7.97 5.28
CA LEU A 50 12.30 -8.39 4.09
C LEU A 50 11.28 -8.76 3.02
N ARG A 51 11.50 -8.33 1.77
CA ARG A 51 10.70 -8.68 0.61
C ARG A 51 11.53 -9.42 -0.41
N THR A 52 10.99 -10.49 -0.94
CA THR A 52 11.61 -11.30 -1.99
C THR A 52 10.56 -11.86 -2.95
N SER A 53 11.02 -12.47 -4.03
CA SER A 53 10.24 -13.28 -4.96
C SER A 53 11.05 -14.50 -5.37
N GLY A 54 10.43 -15.44 -6.10
CA GLY A 54 11.14 -16.65 -6.50
C GLY A 54 11.36 -17.66 -5.36
N ILE A 55 10.45 -17.69 -4.40
CA ILE A 55 10.36 -18.71 -3.34
C ILE A 55 9.38 -19.80 -3.78
N SER A 56 9.66 -21.04 -3.38
CA SER A 56 8.74 -22.17 -3.51
C SER A 56 8.59 -22.94 -2.20
N PHE A 57 7.52 -23.69 -2.14
CA PHE A 57 7.26 -24.71 -1.10
C PHE A 57 6.99 -26.02 -1.83
N GLY A 58 8.05 -26.79 -2.11
CA GLY A 58 8.02 -27.90 -3.04
C GLY A 58 7.67 -27.41 -4.46
N GLU A 59 6.67 -28.01 -5.07
CA GLU A 59 6.21 -27.62 -6.40
C GLU A 59 5.37 -26.30 -6.42
N MET A 60 4.91 -25.85 -5.26
CA MET A 60 4.11 -24.64 -5.12
C MET A 60 5.00 -23.40 -5.23
N ARG A 61 4.93 -22.72 -6.36
CA ARG A 61 5.61 -21.44 -6.58
C ARG A 61 4.81 -20.29 -5.99
N THR A 62 5.53 -19.28 -5.52
CA THR A 62 4.92 -18.06 -5.00
C THR A 62 5.39 -16.84 -5.78
N GLY A 63 4.60 -15.79 -5.78
CA GLY A 63 4.97 -14.46 -6.27
C GLY A 63 5.73 -13.67 -5.19
N GLU A 64 5.15 -12.55 -4.75
CA GLU A 64 5.72 -11.72 -3.69
C GLU A 64 5.71 -12.48 -2.34
N VAL A 65 6.83 -12.42 -1.64
CA VAL A 65 6.99 -12.95 -0.28
C VAL A 65 7.47 -11.84 0.63
N ILE A 66 6.76 -11.64 1.74
CA ILE A 66 7.13 -10.70 2.80
C ILE A 66 7.45 -11.49 4.06
N ILE A 67 8.61 -11.25 4.63
CA ILE A 67 9.08 -11.88 5.88
C ILE A 67 9.18 -10.79 6.93
N ASN A 68 8.39 -10.89 8.00
CA ASN A 68 8.51 -9.99 9.13
C ASN A 68 9.67 -10.45 10.02
N LEU A 69 10.47 -9.49 10.48
CA LEU A 69 11.68 -9.71 11.26
C LEU A 69 11.53 -9.14 12.66
N ASN A 70 12.19 -9.81 13.61
CA ASN A 70 12.48 -9.27 14.93
C ASN A 70 13.93 -9.61 15.26
N ASN A 71 14.80 -8.59 15.37
CA ASN A 71 16.25 -8.76 15.51
C ASN A 71 16.81 -9.71 14.45
N GLU A 72 16.51 -9.44 13.18
CA GLU A 72 16.94 -10.21 12.00
C GLU A 72 16.38 -11.64 11.89
N LEU A 73 15.66 -12.12 12.90
CA LEU A 73 15.02 -13.44 12.86
C LEU A 73 13.60 -13.35 12.28
N PRO A 74 13.22 -14.28 11.39
CA PRO A 74 11.85 -14.35 10.87
C PRO A 74 10.83 -14.62 11.98
N THR A 75 9.76 -13.85 11.99
CA THR A 75 8.62 -14.06 12.90
C THR A 75 7.39 -14.55 12.18
N THR A 76 7.17 -14.08 10.95
CA THR A 76 6.14 -14.58 10.04
C THR A 76 6.64 -14.47 8.60
N LEU A 77 6.11 -15.33 7.75
CA LEU A 77 6.27 -15.27 6.30
C LEU A 77 4.90 -15.20 5.66
N GLN A 78 4.70 -14.22 4.78
CA GLN A 78 3.52 -14.13 3.95
C GLN A 78 3.91 -14.26 2.48
N ALA A 79 3.29 -15.19 1.77
CA ALA A 79 3.56 -15.44 0.35
C ALA A 79 2.27 -15.38 -0.47
N MET A 80 2.32 -14.69 -1.60
CA MET A 80 1.22 -14.65 -2.55
C MET A 80 1.37 -15.80 -3.55
N ILE A 81 0.35 -16.65 -3.64
CA ILE A 81 0.26 -17.70 -4.66
C ILE A 81 -0.41 -17.13 -5.91
N TYR A 82 -1.40 -16.30 -5.69
CA TYR A 82 -2.09 -15.54 -6.73
C TYR A 82 -2.53 -14.18 -6.18
N ASN A 83 -2.41 -13.16 -6.98
CA ASN A 83 -2.91 -11.82 -6.69
C ASN A 83 -3.36 -11.13 -7.98
N LYS A 84 -4.65 -10.79 -8.08
CA LYS A 84 -5.22 -10.08 -9.23
C LYS A 84 -4.38 -8.87 -9.66
N GLY A 85 -3.79 -8.18 -8.69
CA GLY A 85 -2.93 -7.00 -8.93
C GLY A 85 -1.60 -7.28 -9.62
N ASP A 86 -1.07 -8.50 -9.53
CA ASP A 86 0.19 -8.90 -10.15
C ASP A 86 -0.03 -9.84 -11.35
N ASP A 87 -0.98 -10.77 -11.20
CA ASP A 87 -1.17 -11.91 -12.11
C ASP A 87 -2.31 -11.69 -13.13
N GLY A 88 -3.08 -10.60 -12.97
CA GLY A 88 -4.27 -10.35 -13.80
C GLY A 88 -5.48 -11.17 -13.35
N THR A 89 -6.51 -11.22 -14.19
CA THR A 89 -7.78 -11.92 -13.89
C THR A 89 -7.71 -13.38 -14.32
N ILE A 90 -8.28 -14.27 -13.50
CA ILE A 90 -8.45 -15.69 -13.79
C ILE A 90 -9.91 -16.10 -13.56
N ASP A 91 -10.33 -17.19 -14.20
CA ASP A 91 -11.66 -17.75 -14.02
C ASP A 91 -11.81 -18.57 -12.72
N ALA A 92 -13.04 -18.95 -12.41
CA ALA A 92 -13.36 -19.70 -11.19
C ALA A 92 -12.71 -21.09 -11.17
N ASP A 93 -12.58 -21.75 -12.31
CA ASP A 93 -12.02 -23.10 -12.38
C ASP A 93 -10.52 -23.07 -12.15
N SER A 94 -9.80 -22.13 -12.78
CA SER A 94 -8.38 -21.87 -12.56
C SER A 94 -8.11 -21.51 -11.10
N PHE A 95 -8.90 -20.60 -10.52
CA PHE A 95 -8.77 -20.20 -9.13
C PHE A 95 -8.97 -21.38 -8.14
N ASN A 96 -9.99 -22.20 -8.38
CA ASN A 96 -10.25 -23.38 -7.53
C ASN A 96 -9.17 -24.45 -7.70
N SER A 97 -8.63 -24.64 -8.91
CA SER A 97 -7.49 -25.54 -9.14
C SER A 97 -6.28 -25.10 -8.31
N MET A 98 -5.87 -23.83 -8.42
CA MET A 98 -4.74 -23.29 -7.63
C MET A 98 -4.93 -23.48 -6.12
N ILE A 99 -6.15 -23.31 -5.61
CA ILE A 99 -6.46 -23.56 -4.19
C ILE A 99 -6.27 -25.05 -3.84
N ASN A 100 -6.76 -25.95 -4.68
CA ASN A 100 -6.64 -27.38 -4.41
C ASN A 100 -5.18 -27.85 -4.50
N ASP A 101 -4.43 -27.39 -5.48
CA ASP A 101 -3.01 -27.68 -5.64
C ASP A 101 -2.20 -27.18 -4.43
N ALA A 102 -2.45 -25.93 -4.00
CA ALA A 102 -1.84 -25.39 -2.81
C ALA A 102 -2.18 -26.20 -1.54
N ARG A 103 -3.43 -26.63 -1.39
CA ARG A 103 -3.83 -27.46 -0.24
C ARG A 103 -3.17 -28.82 -0.25
N THR A 104 -3.06 -29.45 -1.42
CA THR A 104 -2.37 -30.74 -1.56
C THR A 104 -0.89 -30.59 -1.19
N ALA A 105 -0.20 -29.60 -1.75
CA ALA A 105 1.19 -29.33 -1.44
C ALA A 105 1.42 -29.06 0.07
N LEU A 106 0.50 -28.34 0.72
CA LEU A 106 0.59 -28.05 2.15
C LEU A 106 0.27 -29.27 3.04
N ASP A 107 -0.64 -30.16 2.62
CA ASP A 107 -0.89 -31.44 3.29
C ASP A 107 0.39 -32.33 3.24
N GLU A 108 1.07 -32.38 2.10
CA GLU A 108 2.33 -33.14 1.90
C GLU A 108 3.48 -32.50 2.71
N LEU A 109 3.66 -31.18 2.61
CA LEU A 109 4.70 -30.45 3.32
C LEU A 109 4.62 -30.69 4.84
N THR A 110 3.44 -30.53 5.41
CA THR A 110 3.25 -30.55 6.87
C THR A 110 2.98 -31.93 7.44
N GLY A 111 2.60 -32.91 6.59
CA GLY A 111 2.18 -34.25 7.01
C GLY A 111 0.82 -34.29 7.73
N VAL A 112 0.10 -33.17 7.76
CA VAL A 112 -1.22 -33.06 8.37
C VAL A 112 -2.24 -32.49 7.39
N ARG A 113 -3.52 -32.85 7.54
CA ARG A 113 -4.58 -32.26 6.69
C ARG A 113 -5.00 -30.87 7.17
N GLY A 114 -5.09 -29.96 6.21
CA GLY A 114 -5.59 -28.62 6.46
C GLY A 114 -7.04 -28.59 6.94
N LYS A 115 -7.31 -27.85 8.01
CA LYS A 115 -8.64 -27.69 8.58
C LYS A 115 -9.25 -26.37 8.15
N LEU A 116 -10.46 -26.42 7.59
CA LEU A 116 -11.23 -25.20 7.28
C LEU A 116 -11.48 -24.42 8.56
N ARG A 117 -11.08 -23.16 8.60
CA ARG A 117 -11.41 -22.25 9.69
C ARG A 117 -12.73 -21.52 9.37
N LYS A 118 -13.55 -21.34 10.40
CA LYS A 118 -14.57 -20.31 10.33
C LYS A 118 -13.83 -18.97 10.28
N ALA A 119 -13.87 -18.31 9.13
CA ALA A 119 -13.28 -16.98 9.00
C ALA A 119 -13.92 -16.08 10.08
N ALA A 120 -13.07 -15.43 10.87
CA ALA A 120 -13.52 -14.34 11.73
C ALA A 120 -13.94 -13.19 10.79
N SER A 121 -15.23 -13.16 10.43
CA SER A 121 -15.79 -12.25 9.42
C SER A 121 -15.73 -10.77 9.82
N GLY A 122 -15.24 -10.46 11.01
CA GLY A 122 -15.13 -9.10 11.56
C GLY A 122 -13.83 -8.37 11.19
N ASP A 123 -12.76 -9.09 10.96
CA ASP A 123 -11.40 -8.52 10.99
C ASP A 123 -10.80 -8.19 9.62
N SER A 124 -11.42 -8.56 8.50
CA SER A 124 -10.92 -8.27 7.16
C SER A 124 -11.88 -7.38 6.37
N ALA A 125 -11.36 -6.57 5.47
CA ALA A 125 -12.15 -5.75 4.53
C ALA A 125 -12.96 -6.64 3.56
N VAL A 126 -12.47 -7.84 3.25
CA VAL A 126 -13.05 -8.80 2.29
C VAL A 126 -13.60 -10.05 2.97
N LYS A 127 -14.37 -10.85 2.22
CA LYS A 127 -14.77 -12.19 2.65
C LYS A 127 -13.63 -13.16 2.41
N LEU A 128 -13.18 -13.83 3.47
CA LEU A 128 -12.09 -14.80 3.42
C LEU A 128 -12.62 -16.23 3.63
N LYS A 129 -12.05 -17.18 2.89
CA LYS A 129 -11.99 -18.58 3.27
C LYS A 129 -10.58 -18.88 3.72
N ALA A 130 -10.41 -19.61 4.80
CA ALA A 130 -9.10 -19.94 5.33
C ALA A 130 -9.03 -21.41 5.72
N TRP A 131 -7.89 -22.03 5.41
CA TRP A 131 -7.49 -23.34 5.90
C TRP A 131 -6.25 -23.20 6.75
N GLU A 132 -6.08 -24.06 7.74
CA GLU A 132 -4.97 -24.00 8.68
C GLU A 132 -4.36 -25.39 8.86
N TRP A 133 -3.05 -25.44 8.75
CA TRP A 133 -2.18 -26.58 9.06
C TRP A 133 -1.38 -26.24 10.30
N LYS A 134 -1.41 -27.14 11.27
CA LYS A 134 -0.63 -27.01 12.50
C LYS A 134 0.10 -28.31 12.74
N TRP A 135 1.43 -28.22 12.83
CA TRP A 135 2.30 -29.35 13.15
C TRP A 135 3.24 -28.96 14.29
N GLU A 136 4.19 -29.81 14.64
CA GLU A 136 5.07 -29.61 15.78
C GLU A 136 5.87 -28.32 15.73
N ASN A 137 6.41 -27.98 14.55
CA ASN A 137 7.38 -26.89 14.38
C ASN A 137 6.80 -25.62 13.75
N GLY A 138 5.48 -25.55 13.55
CA GLY A 138 4.90 -24.38 12.93
C GLY A 138 3.41 -24.43 12.64
N ILE A 139 2.97 -23.38 12.02
CA ILE A 139 1.60 -23.19 11.55
C ILE A 139 1.60 -22.50 10.18
N ILE A 140 0.75 -22.97 9.29
CA ILE A 140 0.47 -22.30 8.00
C ILE A 140 -1.02 -22.04 7.90
N ARG A 141 -1.36 -20.89 7.35
CA ARG A 141 -2.73 -20.52 6.98
C ARG A 141 -2.76 -20.17 5.50
N LEU A 142 -3.64 -20.82 4.75
CA LEU A 142 -3.99 -20.47 3.36
C LEU A 142 -5.29 -19.69 3.38
N GLU A 143 -5.26 -18.47 2.92
CA GLU A 143 -6.41 -17.56 2.84
C GLU A 143 -6.73 -17.26 1.39
N THR A 144 -8.01 -17.27 1.05
CA THR A 144 -8.47 -16.93 -0.30
C THR A 144 -9.59 -15.91 -0.25
N SER A 145 -9.60 -15.01 -1.21
CA SER A 145 -10.67 -14.05 -1.42
C SER A 145 -11.14 -14.08 -2.87
N SER A 146 -12.44 -14.07 -3.05
CA SER A 146 -13.10 -13.91 -4.34
C SER A 146 -14.47 -13.28 -4.16
N THR A 147 -14.96 -12.59 -5.18
CA THR A 147 -16.29 -11.95 -5.21
C THR A 147 -17.15 -12.56 -6.29
N GLY A 148 -18.44 -12.22 -6.33
CA GLY A 148 -19.37 -12.68 -7.34
C GLY A 148 -19.69 -14.18 -7.29
N LYS A 149 -20.42 -14.65 -8.30
CA LYS A 149 -20.75 -16.06 -8.54
C LYS A 149 -20.85 -16.31 -10.03
N LYS A 150 -20.33 -17.43 -10.50
CA LYS A 150 -20.41 -17.87 -11.91
C LYS A 150 -19.93 -16.78 -12.89
N LYS A 151 -20.85 -16.10 -13.60
CA LYS A 151 -20.53 -15.12 -14.65
C LYS A 151 -19.89 -13.84 -14.12
N ASP A 152 -20.17 -13.50 -12.86
CA ASP A 152 -19.63 -12.28 -12.20
C ASP A 152 -18.53 -12.67 -11.18
N PHE A 153 -17.91 -13.84 -11.37
CA PHE A 153 -16.84 -14.30 -10.50
C PHE A 153 -15.57 -13.49 -10.74
N GLU A 154 -14.98 -13.00 -9.64
CA GLU A 154 -13.67 -12.35 -9.63
C GLU A 154 -12.80 -12.97 -8.54
N ALA A 155 -11.67 -13.52 -8.97
CA ALA A 155 -10.60 -13.95 -8.09
C ALA A 155 -9.83 -12.72 -7.58
N GLU A 156 -9.61 -12.60 -6.28
CA GLU A 156 -8.87 -11.48 -5.69
C GLU A 156 -7.45 -11.90 -5.32
N PHE A 157 -7.33 -12.89 -4.43
CA PHE A 157 -6.02 -13.42 -4.06
C PHE A 157 -6.09 -14.82 -3.44
N ILE A 158 -4.94 -15.52 -3.48
CA ILE A 158 -4.61 -16.72 -2.73
C ILE A 158 -3.32 -16.41 -1.99
N ARG A 159 -3.35 -16.43 -0.66
CA ARG A 159 -2.26 -16.02 0.21
C ARG A 159 -1.94 -17.12 1.22
N LEU A 160 -0.65 -17.39 1.41
CA LEU A 160 -0.13 -18.23 2.45
C LEU A 160 0.49 -17.35 3.54
N THR A 161 0.20 -17.65 4.82
CA THR A 161 0.92 -17.05 5.95
C THR A 161 1.43 -18.16 6.84
N ALA A 162 2.73 -18.16 7.13
CA ALA A 162 3.39 -19.13 7.98
C ALA A 162 4.02 -18.47 9.22
N GLY A 163 4.16 -19.22 10.28
CA GLY A 163 4.82 -18.79 11.51
C GLY A 163 5.22 -19.95 12.41
N PRO A 164 6.06 -19.71 13.43
CA PRO A 164 6.51 -20.76 14.36
C PRO A 164 5.37 -21.27 15.24
N ASP A 165 4.36 -20.47 15.52
CA ASP A 165 3.22 -20.84 16.35
C ASP A 165 1.96 -20.02 16.04
N THR A 166 0.86 -20.31 16.71
CA THR A 166 -0.42 -19.61 16.53
C THR A 166 -0.38 -18.14 16.96
N LYS A 167 0.55 -17.74 17.83
CA LYS A 167 0.68 -16.35 18.26
C LYS A 167 1.30 -15.50 17.16
N ALA A 168 2.25 -16.09 16.42
CA ALA A 168 2.87 -15.42 15.29
C ALA A 168 1.85 -15.02 14.20
N LEU A 169 0.88 -15.91 13.88
CA LEU A 169 -0.17 -15.59 12.90
C LEU A 169 -1.30 -14.69 13.44
N GLY A 170 -1.11 -14.17 14.64
CA GLY A 170 -2.16 -13.42 15.33
C GLY A 170 -3.34 -14.35 15.61
N SER A 171 -3.30 -15.08 16.73
CA SER A 171 -4.52 -15.65 17.30
C SER A 171 -5.42 -14.47 17.60
N GLY A 172 -6.47 -14.26 16.84
CA GLY A 172 -7.56 -13.33 16.93
C GLY A 172 -7.80 -12.45 18.18
N GLY A 173 -6.77 -12.10 18.90
CA GLY A 173 -6.80 -11.01 19.87
C GLY A 173 -6.67 -9.72 19.05
N ALA A 174 -7.80 -9.03 18.87
CA ALA A 174 -7.77 -7.66 18.41
C ALA A 174 -6.71 -6.93 19.27
N ARG A 175 -5.66 -6.35 18.64
CA ARG A 175 -5.02 -5.21 19.28
C ARG A 175 -6.16 -4.24 19.54
N ASP A 176 -6.25 -3.77 20.77
CA ASP A 176 -7.23 -2.73 21.06
C ASP A 176 -7.03 -1.61 20.06
N THR A 177 -8.10 -1.26 19.34
CA THR A 177 -8.08 -0.12 18.43
C THR A 177 -7.49 1.07 19.17
N ALA A 178 -6.50 1.73 18.59
CA ALA A 178 -5.84 2.87 19.21
C ALA A 178 -6.89 3.89 19.70
N SER A 179 -6.76 4.32 20.92
CA SER A 179 -7.61 5.39 21.46
C SER A 179 -7.21 6.74 20.87
N LYS A 180 -8.07 7.75 20.97
CA LYS A 180 -7.73 9.12 20.58
C LYS A 180 -6.54 9.68 21.38
N SER A 181 -6.31 9.20 22.60
CA SER A 181 -5.13 9.55 23.41
C SER A 181 -3.88 8.93 22.84
N ASP A 182 -3.91 7.65 22.40
CA ASP A 182 -2.77 6.97 21.82
C ASP A 182 -2.34 7.64 20.50
N LEU A 183 -3.31 8.03 19.67
CA LEU A 183 -3.02 8.79 18.46
C LEU A 183 -2.35 10.13 18.74
N ARG A 184 -2.77 10.84 19.79
CA ARG A 184 -2.13 12.09 20.20
C ARG A 184 -0.73 11.87 20.76
N SER A 185 -0.46 10.78 21.43
CA SER A 185 0.87 10.44 21.96
C SER A 185 1.90 10.16 20.85
N SER A 186 1.43 9.88 19.63
CA SER A 186 2.30 9.75 18.45
C SER A 186 2.81 11.09 17.91
N ILE A 187 2.23 12.22 18.35
CA ILE A 187 2.64 13.55 17.89
C ILE A 187 3.98 13.90 18.56
N THR A 188 4.93 14.31 17.75
CA THR A 188 6.22 14.83 18.23
C THR A 188 6.52 16.18 17.60
N THR A 189 7.38 16.94 18.26
CA THR A 189 7.82 18.25 17.78
C THR A 189 9.34 18.30 17.82
N ASP A 190 9.96 18.53 16.67
CA ASP A 190 11.40 18.71 16.55
C ASP A 190 11.80 20.11 17.06
N GLU A 191 13.10 20.30 17.32
CA GLU A 191 13.67 21.58 17.84
C GLU A 191 13.36 22.79 16.94
N ASP A 192 13.22 22.57 15.62
CA ASP A 192 12.92 23.62 14.65
C ASP A 192 11.41 23.97 14.55
N GLY A 193 10.58 23.36 15.41
CA GLY A 193 9.14 23.54 15.44
C GLY A 193 8.38 22.73 14.41
N THR A 194 9.01 21.72 13.80
CA THR A 194 8.33 20.76 12.93
C THR A 194 7.50 19.78 13.76
N VAL A 195 6.20 19.73 13.52
CA VAL A 195 5.25 18.83 14.19
C VAL A 195 4.91 17.67 13.25
N TRP A 196 5.02 16.44 13.73
CA TRP A 196 4.73 15.26 12.91
C TRP A 196 4.31 14.02 13.73
N LEU A 197 3.67 13.06 13.05
CA LEU A 197 3.23 11.79 13.62
C LEU A 197 4.35 10.76 13.49
N LYS A 198 4.91 10.31 14.61
CA LYS A 198 5.83 9.17 14.65
C LYS A 198 5.08 7.84 14.58
N ASN A 199 5.80 6.77 14.28
CA ASN A 199 5.30 5.39 14.27
C ASN A 199 4.14 5.14 13.28
N VAL A 200 4.06 5.91 12.18
CA VAL A 200 3.16 5.56 11.08
C VAL A 200 3.78 4.35 10.37
N PRO A 201 3.10 3.17 10.37
CA PRO A 201 3.70 1.95 9.85
C PRO A 201 4.07 2.08 8.36
N MET A 202 5.17 1.45 7.95
CA MET A 202 5.49 1.27 6.54
C MET A 202 4.69 0.08 6.01
N VAL A 203 4.04 0.26 4.87
CA VAL A 203 3.50 -0.80 4.03
C VAL A 203 4.04 -0.52 2.64
N ASP A 204 4.95 -1.35 2.19
CA ASP A 204 5.54 -1.20 0.86
C ASP A 204 4.55 -1.73 -0.19
N GLN A 205 4.25 -0.90 -1.20
CA GLN A 205 3.32 -1.26 -2.26
C GLN A 205 3.90 -2.24 -3.28
N GLY A 206 5.22 -2.43 -3.32
CA GLY A 206 5.91 -3.18 -4.36
C GLY A 206 5.94 -2.47 -5.71
N GLN A 207 6.04 -3.25 -6.76
CA GLN A 207 6.11 -2.76 -8.16
C GLN A 207 4.73 -2.55 -8.80
N LYS A 208 3.65 -2.77 -8.05
CA LYS A 208 2.26 -2.74 -8.51
C LYS A 208 1.57 -1.40 -8.24
N GLY A 209 0.45 -1.16 -8.91
CA GLY A 209 -0.37 0.06 -8.75
C GLY A 209 -1.11 0.18 -7.39
N TYR A 210 -0.51 -0.28 -6.30
CA TYR A 210 -1.11 -0.37 -4.97
C TYR A 210 -0.82 0.84 -4.07
N CYS A 211 -0.42 1.99 -4.62
CA CYS A 211 -0.16 3.18 -3.81
C CYS A 211 -1.34 3.58 -2.91
N MET A 212 -2.56 3.51 -3.41
CA MET A 212 -3.76 3.82 -2.62
C MET A 212 -4.07 2.73 -1.58
N PRO A 213 -4.19 1.43 -1.93
CA PRO A 213 -4.35 0.35 -0.96
C PRO A 213 -3.29 0.34 0.14
N ALA A 214 -2.01 0.50 -0.21
CA ALA A 214 -0.92 0.56 0.76
C ALA A 214 -1.05 1.78 1.69
N THR A 215 -1.37 2.95 1.13
CA THR A 215 -1.60 4.18 1.91
C THR A 215 -2.77 4.01 2.89
N LEU A 216 -3.87 3.40 2.47
CA LEU A 216 -5.02 3.10 3.34
C LEU A 216 -4.66 2.07 4.41
N ALA A 217 -3.96 0.98 4.05
CA ALA A 217 -3.50 -0.03 5.01
C ALA A 217 -2.63 0.59 6.11
N ARG A 218 -1.74 1.52 5.77
CA ARG A 218 -0.91 2.26 6.73
C ARG A 218 -1.75 3.07 7.73
N VAL A 219 -2.84 3.69 7.27
CA VAL A 219 -3.76 4.42 8.17
C VAL A 219 -4.47 3.46 9.12
N PHE A 220 -4.98 2.33 8.61
CA PHE A 220 -5.63 1.32 9.44
C PHE A 220 -4.65 0.68 10.43
N ALA A 221 -3.45 0.32 9.99
CA ALA A 221 -2.40 -0.23 10.85
C ALA A 221 -1.97 0.78 11.93
N PHE A 222 -1.87 2.08 11.60
CA PHE A 222 -1.61 3.15 12.56
C PHE A 222 -2.70 3.23 13.64
N TYR A 223 -3.92 2.82 13.31
CA TYR A 223 -5.05 2.73 14.26
C TYR A 223 -5.13 1.38 14.98
N GLY A 224 -4.13 0.50 14.82
CA GLY A 224 -4.12 -0.84 15.43
C GLY A 224 -4.99 -1.87 14.71
N MET A 225 -5.40 -1.58 13.47
CA MET A 225 -6.24 -2.45 12.63
C MET A 225 -5.39 -3.18 11.59
N ASP A 226 -4.34 -3.88 12.00
CA ASP A 226 -3.31 -4.50 11.14
C ASP A 226 -3.87 -5.55 10.16
N LYS A 227 -5.08 -6.08 10.41
CA LYS A 227 -5.74 -7.04 9.52
C LYS A 227 -6.41 -6.42 8.29
N VAL A 228 -6.46 -5.10 8.23
CA VAL A 228 -6.93 -4.36 7.06
C VAL A 228 -5.72 -4.10 6.16
N ASP A 229 -5.26 -5.16 5.50
CA ASP A 229 -4.06 -5.15 4.68
C ASP A 229 -4.28 -4.59 3.27
N GLN A 230 -3.17 -4.31 2.56
CA GLN A 230 -3.21 -3.71 1.22
C GLN A 230 -3.91 -4.59 0.17
N HIS A 231 -3.81 -5.92 0.26
CA HIS A 231 -4.43 -6.82 -0.73
C HIS A 231 -5.95 -6.86 -0.55
N ALA A 232 -6.42 -6.91 0.71
CA ALA A 232 -7.84 -6.79 1.01
C ALA A 232 -8.41 -5.43 0.59
N LEU A 233 -7.64 -4.35 0.74
CA LEU A 233 -8.04 -3.02 0.30
C LEU A 233 -7.98 -2.87 -1.22
N ALA A 234 -7.00 -3.48 -1.89
CA ALA A 234 -6.95 -3.53 -3.35
C ALA A 234 -8.19 -4.22 -3.93
N ALA A 235 -8.59 -5.35 -3.33
CA ALA A 235 -9.77 -6.08 -3.73
C ALA A 235 -11.06 -5.25 -3.61
N VAL A 236 -11.28 -4.57 -2.48
CA VAL A 236 -12.51 -3.75 -2.30
C VAL A 236 -12.49 -2.45 -3.10
N CYS A 237 -11.32 -1.94 -3.45
CA CYS A 237 -11.16 -0.72 -4.27
C CYS A 237 -11.03 -1.03 -5.77
N ASP A 238 -11.21 -2.29 -6.18
CA ASP A 238 -11.04 -2.77 -7.55
C ASP A 238 -9.74 -2.27 -8.22
N SER A 239 -8.65 -2.38 -7.47
CA SER A 239 -7.33 -1.94 -7.92
C SER A 239 -6.75 -2.93 -8.92
N SER A 240 -6.23 -2.43 -10.04
CA SER A 240 -5.62 -3.26 -11.09
C SER A 240 -4.10 -3.09 -11.16
N ALA A 241 -3.40 -4.09 -11.68
CA ALA A 241 -1.95 -4.11 -11.82
C ALA A 241 -1.39 -2.91 -12.58
N GLY A 242 -1.99 -2.55 -13.70
CA GLY A 242 -1.54 -1.48 -14.59
C GLY A 242 -2.30 -0.16 -14.45
N GLY A 243 -3.51 -0.17 -13.87
CA GLY A 243 -4.40 0.98 -13.79
C GLY A 243 -4.43 1.67 -12.42
N GLY A 244 -3.90 1.00 -11.38
CA GLY A 244 -4.00 1.49 -10.01
C GLY A 244 -5.44 1.45 -9.48
N THR A 245 -5.79 2.42 -8.64
CA THR A 245 -7.11 2.56 -8.01
C THR A 245 -7.79 3.81 -8.52
N SER A 246 -8.99 3.69 -9.08
CA SER A 246 -9.77 4.86 -9.46
C SER A 246 -10.27 5.58 -8.19
N ARG A 247 -10.44 6.89 -8.30
CA ARG A 247 -10.94 7.68 -7.19
C ARG A 247 -12.36 7.29 -6.78
N HIS A 248 -13.23 7.08 -7.76
CA HIS A 248 -14.64 6.75 -7.50
C HIS A 248 -14.77 5.43 -6.74
N GLU A 249 -14.10 4.40 -7.22
CA GLU A 249 -14.08 3.07 -6.58
C GLU A 249 -13.50 3.14 -5.16
N MET A 250 -12.40 3.87 -4.96
CA MET A 250 -11.83 4.09 -3.64
C MET A 250 -12.81 4.79 -2.70
N GLU A 251 -13.46 5.87 -3.14
CA GLU A 251 -14.41 6.62 -2.29
C GLU A 251 -15.64 5.78 -1.90
N GLU A 252 -16.15 4.97 -2.84
CA GLU A 252 -17.27 4.07 -2.60
C GLU A 252 -16.86 2.96 -1.62
N ALA A 253 -15.76 2.25 -1.90
CA ALA A 253 -15.22 1.21 -1.04
C ALA A 253 -14.94 1.71 0.38
N MET A 254 -14.36 2.91 0.52
CA MET A 254 -14.02 3.45 1.83
C MET A 254 -15.22 3.79 2.70
N ARG A 255 -16.37 4.09 2.12
CA ARG A 255 -17.62 4.28 2.90
C ARG A 255 -18.01 2.99 3.63
N ASP A 256 -17.94 1.85 2.95
CA ASP A 256 -18.30 0.55 3.50
C ASP A 256 -17.24 0.00 4.45
N VAL A 257 -15.96 0.08 4.06
CA VAL A 257 -14.83 -0.31 4.92
C VAL A 257 -14.84 0.49 6.22
N CYS A 258 -14.95 1.81 6.16
CA CYS A 258 -14.98 2.65 7.33
C CYS A 258 -16.22 2.40 8.23
N LYS A 259 -17.37 2.07 7.65
CA LYS A 259 -18.56 1.67 8.42
C LYS A 259 -18.29 0.37 9.18
N LYS A 260 -17.69 -0.62 8.52
CA LYS A 260 -17.35 -1.92 9.12
C LYS A 260 -16.37 -1.80 10.29
N PHE A 261 -15.37 -0.94 10.16
CA PHE A 261 -14.33 -0.73 11.18
C PHE A 261 -14.61 0.45 12.12
N HIS A 262 -15.85 0.88 12.25
CA HIS A 262 -16.27 1.96 13.15
C HIS A 262 -15.45 3.25 13.01
N THR A 263 -15.00 3.55 11.78
CA THR A 263 -14.29 4.78 11.41
C THR A 263 -15.19 5.67 10.55
N LYS A 264 -14.70 6.84 10.16
CA LYS A 264 -15.38 7.76 9.25
C LYS A 264 -14.42 8.25 8.17
N PHE A 265 -14.75 7.97 6.92
CA PHE A 265 -14.08 8.55 5.76
C PHE A 265 -14.59 9.96 5.49
N ILE A 266 -13.68 10.92 5.29
CA ILE A 266 -13.98 12.33 5.05
C ILE A 266 -13.15 12.81 3.87
N ILE A 267 -13.81 13.36 2.87
CA ILE A 267 -13.18 14.08 1.76
C ILE A 267 -12.93 15.51 2.23
N ILE A 268 -11.67 15.95 2.26
CA ILE A 268 -11.30 17.32 2.63
C ILE A 268 -11.44 18.21 1.42
N ASP A 269 -10.81 17.82 0.33
CA ASP A 269 -10.96 18.44 -0.99
C ASP A 269 -10.67 17.44 -2.10
N ASP A 270 -11.22 17.74 -3.25
CA ASP A 270 -11.06 16.98 -4.45
C ASP A 270 -10.99 17.93 -5.64
N TYR A 271 -9.90 17.83 -6.34
CA TYR A 271 -9.61 18.74 -7.43
C TYR A 271 -10.36 18.42 -8.72
N VAL A 272 -10.68 17.14 -8.91
CA VAL A 272 -11.33 16.68 -10.15
C VAL A 272 -12.76 17.19 -10.26
N THR A 273 -13.46 17.33 -9.14
CA THR A 273 -14.82 17.89 -9.13
C THR A 273 -14.88 19.38 -9.49
N ASN A 274 -13.76 20.08 -9.41
CA ASN A 274 -13.66 21.53 -9.69
C ASN A 274 -12.73 21.82 -10.88
N LEU A 275 -12.55 20.87 -11.81
CA LEU A 275 -11.60 20.97 -12.92
C LEU A 275 -11.76 22.25 -13.74
N LYS A 276 -13.00 22.63 -14.08
CA LYS A 276 -13.26 23.86 -14.84
C LYS A 276 -12.75 25.11 -14.13
N SER A 277 -13.03 25.26 -12.84
CA SER A 277 -12.56 26.41 -12.05
C SER A 277 -11.04 26.43 -11.92
N ALA A 278 -10.43 25.25 -11.79
CA ALA A 278 -8.98 25.10 -11.76
C ALA A 278 -8.33 25.49 -13.08
N LEU A 279 -8.93 25.06 -14.18
CA LEU A 279 -8.50 25.37 -15.54
C LEU A 279 -8.62 26.88 -15.83
N ASP A 280 -9.76 27.50 -15.49
CA ASP A 280 -9.96 28.94 -15.63
C ASP A 280 -8.92 29.74 -14.84
N SER A 281 -8.61 29.28 -13.63
CA SER A 281 -7.56 29.88 -12.81
C SER A 281 -6.18 29.72 -13.45
N TYR A 282 -5.83 28.52 -13.92
CA TYR A 282 -4.57 28.27 -14.61
C TYR A 282 -4.43 29.15 -15.84
N ASN A 283 -5.42 29.16 -16.74
CA ASN A 283 -5.39 29.91 -17.99
C ASN A 283 -5.24 31.42 -17.79
N LYS A 284 -5.84 31.95 -16.71
CA LYS A 284 -5.64 33.36 -16.34
C LYS A 284 -4.18 33.67 -16.01
N PHE A 285 -3.46 32.76 -15.35
CA PHE A 285 -2.04 32.94 -15.03
C PHE A 285 -1.14 32.58 -16.20
N ALA A 286 -1.49 31.58 -17.02
CA ALA A 286 -0.80 31.21 -18.25
C ALA A 286 -0.72 32.40 -19.22
N LYS A 287 -1.85 33.05 -19.48
CA LYS A 287 -1.89 34.24 -20.31
C LYS A 287 -0.98 35.38 -19.82
N ARG A 288 -0.84 35.55 -18.50
CA ARG A 288 0.04 36.59 -17.91
C ARG A 288 1.52 36.22 -17.99
N ALA A 289 1.82 34.93 -18.11
CA ALA A 289 3.17 34.39 -18.19
C ALA A 289 3.60 34.08 -19.64
N ASP A 290 2.81 34.46 -20.61
CA ASP A 290 3.00 34.16 -22.03
C ASP A 290 3.19 32.64 -22.27
N LYS A 291 2.28 31.87 -21.67
CA LYS A 291 2.20 30.40 -21.79
C LYS A 291 0.88 30.00 -22.44
N GLU A 292 0.89 28.89 -23.15
CA GLU A 292 -0.28 28.34 -23.80
C GLU A 292 -1.37 28.00 -22.78
N PRO A 293 -2.63 28.36 -23.05
CA PRO A 293 -3.77 27.94 -22.24
C PRO A 293 -4.06 26.46 -22.47
N LEU A 294 -4.67 25.82 -21.47
CA LEU A 294 -5.10 24.44 -21.54
C LEU A 294 -6.61 24.34 -21.79
N GLY A 295 -7.03 23.36 -22.59
CA GLY A 295 -8.42 23.02 -22.86
C GLY A 295 -9.03 22.10 -21.81
N LEU A 296 -10.35 21.93 -21.87
CA LEU A 296 -11.09 21.08 -20.91
C LEU A 296 -10.71 19.60 -20.99
N TYR A 297 -10.25 19.16 -22.13
CA TYR A 297 -9.87 17.76 -22.40
C TYR A 297 -8.36 17.53 -22.36
N ASP A 298 -7.58 18.56 -22.04
CA ASP A 298 -6.14 18.42 -21.93
C ASP A 298 -5.77 17.76 -20.59
N ASP A 299 -4.65 17.04 -20.59
CA ASP A 299 -4.05 16.56 -19.34
C ASP A 299 -3.45 17.75 -18.58
N VAL A 300 -4.28 18.39 -17.75
CA VAL A 300 -3.93 19.60 -17.01
C VAL A 300 -2.64 19.42 -16.22
N PHE A 301 -2.44 18.27 -15.57
CA PHE A 301 -1.23 18.03 -14.79
C PHE A 301 -0.03 17.64 -15.65
N GLY A 302 -0.28 17.03 -16.81
CA GLY A 302 0.78 16.59 -17.71
C GLY A 302 1.33 17.70 -18.59
N GLN A 303 0.53 18.69 -18.90
CA GLN A 303 0.84 19.76 -19.85
C GLN A 303 1.03 21.13 -19.17
N ALA A 304 0.56 21.29 -17.92
CA ALA A 304 0.70 22.56 -17.21
C ALA A 304 2.16 22.94 -17.00
N ASP A 305 2.46 24.22 -17.22
CA ASP A 305 3.71 24.81 -16.75
C ASP A 305 3.72 24.81 -15.20
N PRO A 306 4.73 24.21 -14.54
CA PRO A 306 4.77 24.04 -13.09
C PRO A 306 4.69 25.36 -12.32
N ASP A 307 5.32 26.42 -12.81
CA ASP A 307 5.33 27.74 -12.14
C ASP A 307 4.00 28.44 -12.27
N VAL A 308 3.35 28.31 -13.44
CA VAL A 308 1.98 28.83 -13.66
C VAL A 308 1.01 28.06 -12.76
N LEU A 309 1.12 26.75 -12.69
CA LEU A 309 0.26 25.91 -11.84
C LEU A 309 0.44 26.28 -10.35
N ARG A 310 1.67 26.47 -9.88
CA ARG A 310 1.95 26.94 -8.51
C ARG A 310 1.31 28.29 -8.25
N LYS A 311 1.47 29.28 -9.14
CA LYS A 311 0.86 30.60 -9.01
C LYS A 311 -0.67 30.56 -9.02
N ALA A 312 -1.25 29.72 -9.87
CA ALA A 312 -2.71 29.57 -9.96
C ALA A 312 -3.32 28.98 -8.68
N ARG A 313 -2.64 28.02 -8.07
CA ARG A 313 -3.14 27.22 -6.94
C ARG A 313 -2.65 27.69 -5.57
N ALA A 314 -1.46 28.27 -5.48
CA ALA A 314 -0.80 28.69 -4.24
C ALA A 314 -0.29 30.14 -4.26
N GLY A 315 -0.65 30.93 -5.25
CA GLY A 315 -0.12 32.28 -5.44
C GLY A 315 -0.52 33.30 -4.38
N LYS A 316 -1.45 32.97 -3.48
CA LYS A 316 -1.85 33.85 -2.36
C LYS A 316 -1.41 33.23 -1.02
N ASN A 317 -0.64 33.96 -0.23
CA ASN A 317 -0.23 33.51 1.11
C ASN A 317 -1.40 33.07 1.99
N ALA A 318 -2.56 33.72 1.87
CA ALA A 318 -3.76 33.36 2.60
C ALA A 318 -4.27 31.96 2.23
N GLN A 319 -4.18 31.56 0.95
CA GLN A 319 -4.56 30.21 0.50
C GLN A 319 -3.60 29.15 1.08
N VAL A 320 -2.30 29.39 0.98
CA VAL A 320 -1.29 28.49 1.57
C VAL A 320 -1.48 28.36 3.07
N SER A 321 -1.71 29.49 3.76
CA SER A 321 -1.92 29.50 5.21
C SER A 321 -3.19 28.75 5.61
N LYS A 322 -4.28 28.90 4.86
CA LYS A 322 -5.53 28.15 5.09
C LYS A 322 -5.31 26.66 4.90
N TRP A 323 -4.68 26.28 3.80
CA TRP A 323 -4.39 24.87 3.47
C TRP A 323 -3.50 24.21 4.52
N MET A 324 -2.46 24.91 5.00
CA MET A 324 -1.58 24.45 6.08
C MET A 324 -2.33 24.33 7.42
N LYS A 325 -3.26 25.24 7.73
CA LYS A 325 -4.10 25.14 8.93
C LYS A 325 -5.04 23.94 8.89
N ASP A 326 -5.56 23.58 7.71
CA ASP A 326 -6.37 22.37 7.55
C ASP A 326 -5.54 21.12 7.85
N ILE A 327 -4.30 21.03 7.33
CA ILE A 327 -3.37 19.94 7.67
C ILE A 327 -3.08 19.91 9.17
N LYS A 328 -2.70 21.06 9.74
CA LYS A 328 -2.43 21.19 11.18
C LYS A 328 -3.58 20.61 12.02
N LYS A 329 -4.84 20.96 11.70
CA LYS A 329 -6.02 20.47 12.42
C LYS A 329 -6.10 18.95 12.51
N HIS A 330 -5.69 18.25 11.43
CA HIS A 330 -5.71 16.79 11.41
C HIS A 330 -4.50 16.20 12.13
N ILE A 331 -3.31 16.69 11.86
CA ILE A 331 -2.07 16.22 12.51
C ILE A 331 -2.12 16.42 14.03
N ASP A 332 -2.60 17.58 14.52
CA ASP A 332 -2.74 17.85 15.95
C ASP A 332 -3.78 16.96 16.66
N SER A 333 -4.64 16.30 15.88
CA SER A 333 -5.56 15.29 16.40
C SER A 333 -5.01 13.85 16.28
N GLY A 334 -3.76 13.66 15.84
CA GLY A 334 -3.16 12.36 15.61
C GLY A 334 -3.67 11.66 14.34
N THR A 335 -4.23 12.42 13.38
CA THR A 335 -4.82 11.87 12.16
C THR A 335 -3.92 12.16 10.95
N PRO A 336 -3.31 11.15 10.31
CA PRO A 336 -2.60 11.35 9.05
C PRO A 336 -3.57 11.72 7.93
N VAL A 337 -3.10 12.49 6.95
CA VAL A 337 -3.92 12.92 5.82
C VAL A 337 -3.53 12.12 4.58
N ILE A 338 -4.46 11.36 4.04
CA ILE A 338 -4.32 10.69 2.74
C ILE A 338 -4.26 11.78 1.69
N TRP A 339 -3.21 11.75 0.89
CA TRP A 339 -2.87 12.81 -0.05
C TRP A 339 -2.60 12.23 -1.44
N THR A 340 -3.51 12.48 -2.36
CA THR A 340 -3.32 12.11 -3.76
C THR A 340 -2.67 13.23 -4.54
N VAL A 341 -1.73 12.87 -5.39
CA VAL A 341 -0.87 13.81 -6.12
C VAL A 341 -0.67 13.38 -7.57
N MET A 342 -0.26 14.33 -8.39
CA MET A 342 0.36 14.05 -9.68
C MET A 342 1.88 14.20 -9.53
N LEU A 343 2.62 13.10 -9.72
CA LEU A 343 4.07 13.08 -9.73
C LEU A 343 4.66 13.74 -10.99
N GLY A 344 5.93 14.12 -10.91
CA GLY A 344 6.69 14.65 -12.05
C GLY A 344 6.47 16.13 -12.36
N ILE A 345 5.60 16.82 -11.61
CA ILE A 345 5.39 18.27 -11.75
C ILE A 345 6.52 19.05 -11.07
N TYR A 346 6.88 18.66 -9.86
CA TYR A 346 7.95 19.28 -9.10
C TYR A 346 9.02 18.25 -8.74
N GLN A 347 10.28 18.70 -8.75
CA GLN A 347 11.40 17.83 -8.40
C GLN A 347 11.38 17.54 -6.90
N GLU A 348 11.58 16.30 -6.54
CA GLU A 348 11.74 15.83 -5.18
C GLU A 348 13.20 15.45 -4.90
N LYS A 349 13.63 15.57 -3.62
CA LYS A 349 15.04 15.37 -3.24
C LYS A 349 15.48 13.91 -3.33
N VAL A 350 14.57 12.98 -3.07
CA VAL A 350 14.82 11.53 -3.15
C VAL A 350 14.25 11.04 -4.47
N GLY A 351 15.02 10.26 -5.22
CA GLY A 351 14.57 9.64 -6.46
C GLY A 351 13.29 8.85 -6.24
N LEU A 352 12.39 8.89 -7.22
CA LEU A 352 11.11 8.22 -7.15
C LEU A 352 11.11 7.00 -8.08
N PRO A 353 10.63 5.82 -7.65
CA PRO A 353 10.43 4.67 -8.54
C PRO A 353 9.49 4.98 -9.70
N GLN A 354 8.51 5.86 -9.47
CA GLN A 354 7.58 6.36 -10.49
C GLN A 354 7.86 7.84 -10.76
N SER A 355 8.31 8.17 -11.95
CA SER A 355 8.68 9.54 -12.32
C SER A 355 7.49 10.44 -12.67
N ARG A 356 6.34 9.86 -13.09
CA ARG A 356 5.14 10.59 -13.50
C ARG A 356 3.87 9.77 -13.27
N GLY A 357 2.76 10.45 -13.04
CA GLY A 357 1.43 9.84 -12.91
C GLY A 357 0.78 10.10 -11.56
N GLY A 358 -0.44 9.60 -11.41
CA GLY A 358 -1.20 9.65 -10.16
C GLY A 358 -0.55 8.79 -9.08
N HIS A 359 -0.51 9.30 -7.84
CA HIS A 359 0.06 8.58 -6.71
C HIS A 359 -0.62 8.96 -5.40
N ALA A 360 -0.62 8.05 -4.43
CA ALA A 360 -1.17 8.26 -3.09
C ALA A 360 -0.07 8.21 -2.03
N ARG A 361 -0.14 9.15 -1.07
CA ARG A 361 0.81 9.37 0.02
C ARG A 361 0.11 9.69 1.32
N LEU A 362 0.84 9.76 2.41
CA LEU A 362 0.35 10.29 3.68
C LEU A 362 1.11 11.57 4.05
N ILE A 363 0.38 12.66 4.28
CA ILE A 363 0.93 13.79 5.03
C ILE A 363 0.88 13.39 6.50
N ILE A 364 2.03 13.42 7.16
CA ILE A 364 2.21 13.05 8.55
C ILE A 364 2.66 14.22 9.42
N GLY A 365 2.90 15.41 8.85
CA GLY A 365 3.36 16.55 9.65
C GLY A 365 3.42 17.84 8.86
N TYR A 366 3.81 18.89 9.57
CA TYR A 366 3.93 20.25 9.04
C TYR A 366 4.96 21.08 9.81
N ASN A 367 5.46 22.13 9.17
CA ASN A 367 6.12 23.27 9.82
C ASN A 367 5.52 24.56 9.26
N LEU A 368 4.73 25.25 10.07
CA LEU A 368 4.03 26.47 9.63
C LEU A 368 4.99 27.63 9.35
N LYS A 369 6.08 27.75 10.14
CA LYS A 369 7.08 28.81 10.00
C LYS A 369 7.86 28.68 8.70
N LYS A 370 8.28 27.44 8.38
CA LYS A 370 9.02 27.13 7.15
C LYS A 370 8.11 26.90 5.94
N LYS A 371 6.80 26.82 6.14
CA LYS A 371 5.79 26.45 5.11
C LYS A 371 6.15 25.16 4.39
N ILE A 372 6.49 24.11 5.15
CA ILE A 372 6.77 22.77 4.62
C ILE A 372 5.79 21.75 5.19
N LEU A 373 5.56 20.70 4.42
CA LEU A 373 4.91 19.49 4.87
C LEU A 373 5.94 18.40 5.12
N ILE A 374 5.59 17.51 6.05
CA ILE A 374 6.24 16.23 6.26
C ILE A 374 5.29 15.18 5.70
N TYR A 375 5.79 14.34 4.83
CA TYR A 375 5.01 13.25 4.23
C TYR A 375 5.82 11.96 4.17
N THR A 376 5.11 10.87 3.99
CA THR A 376 5.67 9.52 3.87
C THR A 376 5.06 8.83 2.67
N ASP A 377 5.85 8.01 2.01
CA ASP A 377 5.50 7.25 0.82
C ASP A 377 5.45 5.75 1.11
N SER A 378 4.88 4.95 0.20
CA SER A 378 4.77 3.49 0.29
C SER A 378 5.86 2.76 -0.52
N TRP A 379 7.05 3.34 -0.63
CA TRP A 379 8.20 2.81 -1.38
C TRP A 379 9.39 2.45 -0.50
N GLY A 380 9.14 2.00 0.73
CA GLY A 380 10.17 1.53 1.66
C GLY A 380 10.72 2.61 2.58
N ALA A 381 11.73 2.22 3.37
CA ALA A 381 12.25 2.97 4.51
C ALA A 381 12.81 4.35 4.15
N GLU A 382 13.53 4.49 3.04
CA GLU A 382 14.09 5.78 2.57
C GLU A 382 13.01 6.82 2.20
N HIS A 383 11.77 6.35 2.00
CA HIS A 383 10.61 7.20 1.75
C HIS A 383 9.74 7.43 3.00
N ALA A 384 10.18 6.97 4.17
CA ALA A 384 9.39 7.03 5.40
C ALA A 384 9.17 8.46 5.93
N ARG A 385 10.11 9.37 5.68
CA ARG A 385 10.00 10.77 6.10
C ARG A 385 10.63 11.73 5.11
N LYS A 386 9.78 12.40 4.35
CA LYS A 386 10.17 13.36 3.31
C LYS A 386 9.57 14.72 3.57
N THR A 387 10.12 15.75 2.95
CA THR A 387 9.63 17.13 3.09
C THR A 387 9.39 17.77 1.73
N ILE A 388 8.36 18.61 1.65
CA ILE A 388 8.03 19.38 0.45
C ILE A 388 7.53 20.78 0.84
N LYS A 389 7.79 21.79 0.02
CA LYS A 389 7.22 23.13 0.19
C LYS A 389 5.70 23.07 0.04
N ALA A 390 4.98 23.77 0.88
CA ALA A 390 3.52 23.79 0.84
C ALA A 390 2.96 24.26 -0.51
N GLU A 391 3.62 25.20 -1.18
CA GLU A 391 3.22 25.71 -2.49
C GLU A 391 3.33 24.64 -3.58
N ASP A 392 4.40 23.83 -3.57
CA ASP A 392 4.59 22.72 -4.50
C ASP A 392 3.58 21.59 -4.19
N ALA A 393 3.40 21.28 -2.91
CA ALA A 393 2.39 20.31 -2.47
C ALA A 393 0.99 20.69 -2.96
N ILE A 394 0.57 21.95 -2.79
CA ILE A 394 -0.71 22.45 -3.30
C ILE A 394 -0.76 22.33 -4.83
N GLY A 395 0.34 22.67 -5.52
CA GLY A 395 0.45 22.58 -6.96
C GLY A 395 0.16 21.16 -7.50
N MET A 396 0.70 20.13 -6.89
CA MET A 396 0.58 18.74 -7.34
C MET A 396 -0.61 17.97 -6.74
N THR A 397 -1.33 18.52 -5.75
CA THR A 397 -2.45 17.84 -5.07
C THR A 397 -3.60 17.55 -6.03
N THR A 398 -4.09 16.32 -6.05
CA THR A 398 -5.32 15.92 -6.74
C THR A 398 -6.48 15.66 -5.78
N GLY A 399 -6.21 15.33 -4.52
CA GLY A 399 -7.21 15.17 -3.48
C GLY A 399 -6.60 14.99 -2.09
N ARG A 400 -7.40 15.25 -1.05
CA ARG A 400 -7.04 15.00 0.35
C ARG A 400 -8.20 14.37 1.09
N TYR A 401 -7.90 13.34 1.85
CA TYR A 401 -8.88 12.57 2.59
C TYR A 401 -8.36 12.25 3.99
N VAL A 402 -9.26 11.97 4.93
CA VAL A 402 -8.91 11.43 6.24
C VAL A 402 -9.85 10.32 6.64
N ILE A 403 -9.32 9.34 7.36
CA ILE A 403 -10.09 8.35 8.09
C ILE A 403 -10.00 8.72 9.56
N LYS A 404 -11.14 8.85 10.25
CA LYS A 404 -11.19 9.19 11.67
C LYS A 404 -11.81 8.05 12.47
N LEU A 405 -11.26 7.78 13.64
CA LEU A 405 -11.93 6.96 14.66
C LEU A 405 -13.21 7.66 15.13
N ARG A 406 -14.29 6.90 15.27
CA ARG A 406 -15.57 7.41 15.79
C ARG A 406 -15.57 7.59 17.30
#